data_18cfa4e8f59ccb45e4d6ddf178fad5ef
#
_entry.id   18cfa4e8f59ccb45e4d6ddf178fad5ef
#
_cell.length_a   1.000
_cell.length_b   1.000
_cell.length_c   1.000
_cell.angle_alpha   90.00
_cell.angle_beta   90.00
_cell.angle_gamma   90.00
#
_symmetry.space_group_name_H-M   'P 1'
#
loop_
_entity.id
_entity.type
_entity.pdbx_description
1 polymer ?
#
loop_
_entity_poly.entity_id
_entity_poly.type
_entity_poly.pdbx_seq_one_letter_code
_entity_poly.pdbx_strand_id
1 'polypeptide(L)'
;MDFSESSVWTGFIQFGVLCLILLAANTLRRYVPFLRKSLLPTAVIGGLIALAFRSAGLDSLFDTRFLNMITYHFMAIGFIALSLKTSYGKGEMKRQASKDAFNSGLLIVGSYLLQALIGFSITIILALTFMPDLFKASGLLLPLGFGQGPGQANNWGYIYENTHYTTTESFTGGQTFGITIASIGFLCACIPGVIYMTWLNSKNKFIRAKGFKNESVSDELGNEDEIPLAESIDKFTVQICFVMMTFLISYAFMKLLDMGLIESGMLGEFGVKTLRPLIWGFNFIFGTLFAMLVKFIVKHLRKSHLMKRMYLNNFMLNRITGIAFDFMIIASITLIDIKVLSNLWIPLILICLAGFAGTFYYVKAASKVIYPMYKLEGFLGMYGMMTGTASTGVALLREADPNFDTPASQNMVNGTSTAIVLGFPMLLLLGLAPEQPYLTLALLGLFAVLINAALFRRVLFRRKKK
;
A
#
# COMPACT_ATOMS: atom_id res chain seq x y z
N MET A 1 28.67 -2.21 -28.35
CA MET A 1 27.48 -2.84 -27.76
C MET A 1 26.94 -3.78 -28.84
N ASP A 2 26.93 -5.06 -28.60
CA ASP A 2 26.36 -6.03 -29.55
C ASP A 2 24.87 -6.21 -29.20
N PHE A 3 23.99 -5.80 -30.13
CA PHE A 3 22.54 -5.92 -29.94
C PHE A 3 22.02 -7.35 -30.01
N SER A 4 22.85 -8.34 -30.41
CA SER A 4 22.49 -9.76 -30.37
C SER A 4 22.66 -10.40 -28.99
N GLU A 5 23.36 -9.73 -28.07
CA GLU A 5 23.56 -10.24 -26.71
C GLU A 5 22.25 -10.31 -25.94
N SER A 6 21.99 -11.46 -25.30
CA SER A 6 20.79 -11.67 -24.48
C SER A 6 20.66 -10.68 -23.32
N SER A 7 21.76 -10.17 -22.79
CA SER A 7 21.81 -9.16 -21.73
C SER A 7 21.08 -7.86 -22.10
N VAL A 8 21.12 -7.47 -23.35
CA VAL A 8 20.45 -6.27 -23.88
C VAL A 8 18.93 -6.44 -23.92
N TRP A 9 18.46 -7.65 -24.16
CA TRP A 9 17.04 -7.95 -24.32
C TRP A 9 16.33 -8.40 -23.05
N THR A 10 17.05 -8.99 -22.09
CA THR A 10 16.47 -9.67 -20.92
C THR A 10 15.42 -8.79 -20.20
N GLY A 11 15.75 -7.55 -19.90
CA GLY A 11 14.82 -6.65 -19.19
C GLY A 11 13.54 -6.37 -19.96
N PHE A 12 13.65 -6.11 -21.27
CA PHE A 12 12.51 -5.84 -22.14
C PHE A 12 11.66 -7.09 -22.39
N ILE A 13 12.30 -8.27 -22.57
CA ILE A 13 11.60 -9.55 -22.71
C ILE A 13 10.80 -9.83 -21.44
N GLN A 14 11.41 -9.71 -20.25
CA GLN A 14 10.74 -9.93 -18.96
C GLN A 14 9.55 -8.97 -18.78
N PHE A 15 9.73 -7.70 -19.11
CA PHE A 15 8.63 -6.72 -19.07
C PHE A 15 7.51 -7.08 -20.05
N GLY A 16 7.86 -7.51 -21.27
CA GLY A 16 6.92 -8.00 -22.28
C GLY A 16 6.13 -9.23 -21.80
N VAL A 17 6.78 -10.18 -21.11
CA VAL A 17 6.11 -11.35 -20.52
C VAL A 17 5.08 -10.91 -19.48
N LEU A 18 5.42 -9.97 -18.59
CA LEU A 18 4.46 -9.43 -17.62
C LEU A 18 3.27 -8.75 -18.30
N CYS A 19 3.50 -7.99 -19.38
CA CYS A 19 2.44 -7.38 -20.17
C CYS A 19 1.51 -8.43 -20.80
N LEU A 20 2.07 -9.49 -21.39
CA LEU A 20 1.28 -10.60 -21.98
C LEU A 20 0.41 -11.29 -20.92
N ILE A 21 0.97 -11.53 -19.73
CA ILE A 21 0.22 -12.14 -18.63
C ILE A 21 -0.90 -11.22 -18.15
N LEU A 22 -0.67 -9.90 -18.06
CA LEU A 22 -1.74 -8.94 -17.73
C LEU A 22 -2.87 -8.94 -18.77
N LEU A 23 -2.54 -9.03 -20.04
CA LEU A 23 -3.53 -9.13 -21.11
C LEU A 23 -4.32 -10.46 -21.02
N ALA A 24 -3.63 -11.57 -20.77
CA ALA A 24 -4.27 -12.87 -20.55
C ALA A 24 -5.19 -12.83 -19.31
N ALA A 25 -4.75 -12.23 -18.22
CA ALA A 25 -5.55 -12.05 -17.01
C ALA A 25 -6.80 -11.19 -17.25
N ASN A 26 -6.65 -10.11 -18.03
CA ASN A 26 -7.79 -9.25 -18.41
C ASN A 26 -8.80 -10.03 -19.28
N THR A 27 -8.32 -10.83 -20.20
CA THR A 27 -9.14 -11.70 -21.06
C THR A 27 -9.87 -12.74 -20.20
N LEU A 28 -9.15 -13.45 -19.33
CA LEU A 28 -9.72 -14.43 -18.41
C LEU A 28 -10.80 -13.82 -17.50
N ARG A 29 -10.55 -12.64 -16.94
CA ARG A 29 -11.53 -11.92 -16.13
C ARG A 29 -12.80 -11.58 -16.91
N ARG A 30 -12.69 -11.29 -18.20
CA ARG A 30 -13.82 -10.97 -19.06
C ARG A 30 -14.72 -12.20 -19.30
N TYR A 31 -14.11 -13.37 -19.52
CA TYR A 31 -14.85 -14.60 -19.89
C TYR A 31 -15.31 -15.43 -18.70
N VAL A 32 -14.59 -15.36 -17.55
CA VAL A 32 -14.96 -16.13 -16.34
C VAL A 32 -15.86 -15.30 -15.43
N PRO A 33 -17.16 -15.63 -15.30
CA PRO A 33 -18.12 -14.84 -14.52
C PRO A 33 -17.74 -14.72 -13.03
N PHE A 34 -17.13 -15.75 -12.46
CA PHE A 34 -16.65 -15.73 -11.07
C PHE A 34 -15.56 -14.63 -10.87
N LEU A 35 -14.56 -14.58 -11.75
CA LEU A 35 -13.48 -13.57 -11.67
C LEU A 35 -14.02 -12.17 -11.91
N ARG A 36 -14.99 -12.01 -12.81
CA ARG A 36 -15.63 -10.71 -13.04
C ARG A 36 -16.39 -10.19 -11.82
N LYS A 37 -17.08 -11.09 -11.09
CA LYS A 37 -17.88 -10.76 -9.90
C LYS A 37 -17.03 -10.64 -8.63
N SER A 38 -15.82 -11.23 -8.59
CA SER A 38 -14.97 -11.26 -7.40
C SER A 38 -14.32 -9.92 -7.04
N LEU A 39 -14.35 -8.94 -7.93
CA LEU A 39 -13.67 -7.64 -7.81
C LEU A 39 -12.14 -7.72 -7.65
N LEU A 40 -11.54 -8.90 -7.85
CA LEU A 40 -10.09 -9.06 -7.79
C LEU A 40 -9.41 -8.17 -8.84
N PRO A 41 -8.35 -7.44 -8.48
CA PRO A 41 -7.55 -6.70 -9.44
C PRO A 41 -6.98 -7.62 -10.53
N THR A 42 -6.96 -7.14 -11.77
CA THR A 42 -6.41 -7.92 -12.90
C THR A 42 -4.96 -8.31 -12.67
N ALA A 43 -4.18 -7.44 -12.03
CA ALA A 43 -2.79 -7.71 -11.68
C ALA A 43 -2.62 -8.89 -10.70
N VAL A 44 -3.58 -9.08 -9.75
CA VAL A 44 -3.59 -10.24 -8.85
C VAL A 44 -3.84 -11.52 -9.63
N ILE A 45 -4.82 -11.50 -10.53
CA ILE A 45 -5.12 -12.65 -11.41
C ILE A 45 -3.89 -12.98 -12.27
N GLY A 46 -3.25 -11.96 -12.84
CA GLY A 46 -2.01 -12.10 -13.62
C GLY A 46 -0.87 -12.69 -12.80
N GLY A 47 -0.66 -12.21 -11.59
CA GLY A 47 0.35 -12.75 -10.67
C GLY A 47 0.11 -14.22 -10.33
N LEU A 48 -1.15 -14.62 -10.09
CA LEU A 48 -1.50 -16.02 -9.85
C LEU A 48 -1.28 -16.91 -11.08
N ILE A 49 -1.56 -16.41 -12.30
CA ILE A 49 -1.24 -17.11 -13.55
C ILE A 49 0.27 -17.30 -13.69
N ALA A 50 1.05 -16.24 -13.48
CA ALA A 50 2.50 -16.30 -13.55
C ALA A 50 3.10 -17.25 -12.49
N LEU A 51 2.56 -17.23 -11.27
CA LEU A 51 2.91 -18.16 -10.20
C LEU A 51 2.63 -19.60 -10.60
N ALA A 52 1.48 -19.88 -11.23
CA ALA A 52 1.14 -21.21 -11.73
C ALA A 52 2.13 -21.69 -12.80
N PHE A 53 2.51 -20.83 -13.75
CA PHE A 53 3.51 -21.15 -14.76
C PHE A 53 4.88 -21.45 -14.12
N ARG A 54 5.31 -20.62 -13.18
CA ARG A 54 6.55 -20.84 -12.44
C ARG A 54 6.53 -22.15 -11.66
N SER A 55 5.45 -22.43 -10.95
CA SER A 55 5.29 -23.69 -10.20
C SER A 55 5.20 -24.92 -11.10
N ALA A 56 4.81 -24.77 -12.37
CA ALA A 56 4.81 -25.85 -13.38
C ALA A 56 6.18 -26.10 -14.04
N GLY A 57 7.24 -25.44 -13.58
CA GLY A 57 8.60 -25.65 -14.10
C GLY A 57 9.03 -24.67 -15.21
N LEU A 58 8.27 -23.61 -15.46
CA LEU A 58 8.61 -22.55 -16.41
C LEU A 58 9.37 -21.39 -15.72
N ASP A 59 10.23 -21.72 -14.75
CA ASP A 59 11.03 -20.74 -13.99
C ASP A 59 11.92 -19.89 -14.89
N SER A 60 12.40 -20.46 -16.03
CA SER A 60 13.27 -19.76 -16.99
C SER A 60 12.62 -18.54 -17.65
N LEU A 61 11.29 -18.45 -17.62
CA LEU A 61 10.54 -17.28 -18.11
C LEU A 61 10.63 -16.08 -17.18
N PHE A 62 11.08 -16.27 -15.92
CA PHE A 62 11.01 -15.28 -14.89
C PHE A 62 12.37 -15.07 -14.19
N ASP A 63 12.96 -13.92 -14.41
CA ASP A 63 14.16 -13.49 -13.68
C ASP A 63 13.77 -12.90 -12.32
N THR A 64 14.13 -13.60 -11.24
CA THR A 64 13.86 -13.18 -9.86
C THR A 64 14.43 -11.78 -9.54
N ARG A 65 15.63 -11.46 -10.07
CA ARG A 65 16.26 -10.15 -9.85
C ARG A 65 15.44 -9.04 -10.52
N PHE A 66 14.98 -9.26 -11.74
CA PHE A 66 14.14 -8.33 -12.48
C PHE A 66 12.79 -8.12 -11.77
N LEU A 67 12.13 -9.20 -11.32
CA LEU A 67 10.85 -9.11 -10.60
C LEU A 67 10.99 -8.31 -9.29
N ASN A 68 12.07 -8.55 -8.54
CA ASN A 68 12.36 -7.77 -7.33
C ASN A 68 12.58 -6.29 -7.64
N MET A 69 13.34 -5.98 -8.70
CA MET A 69 13.58 -4.61 -9.15
C MET A 69 12.26 -3.90 -9.53
N ILE A 70 11.40 -4.56 -10.30
CA ILE A 70 10.07 -4.03 -10.65
C ILE A 70 9.25 -3.81 -9.40
N THR A 71 9.15 -4.78 -8.50
CA THR A 71 8.38 -4.66 -7.25
C THR A 71 8.84 -3.46 -6.42
N TYR A 72 10.14 -3.30 -6.23
CA TYR A 72 10.74 -2.27 -5.40
C TYR A 72 10.58 -0.86 -5.99
N HIS A 73 10.96 -0.68 -7.25
CA HIS A 73 10.94 0.65 -7.88
C HIS A 73 9.54 1.11 -8.27
N PHE A 74 8.70 0.22 -8.77
CA PHE A 74 7.34 0.57 -9.15
C PHE A 74 6.46 0.88 -7.94
N MET A 75 6.76 0.30 -6.78
CA MET A 75 6.13 0.74 -5.53
C MET A 75 6.44 2.22 -5.25
N ALA A 76 7.70 2.63 -5.28
CA ALA A 76 8.08 4.01 -5.03
C ALA A 76 7.47 4.97 -6.09
N ILE A 77 7.54 4.61 -7.37
CA ILE A 77 6.94 5.37 -8.48
C ILE A 77 5.44 5.56 -8.27
N GLY A 78 4.73 4.50 -7.89
CA GLY A 78 3.29 4.54 -7.62
C GLY A 78 2.94 5.49 -6.47
N PHE A 79 3.66 5.42 -5.35
CA PHE A 79 3.44 6.31 -4.21
C PHE A 79 3.82 7.76 -4.49
N ILE A 80 4.88 8.01 -5.26
CA ILE A 80 5.25 9.36 -5.71
C ILE A 80 4.13 9.95 -6.57
N ALA A 81 3.68 9.22 -7.60
CA ALA A 81 2.61 9.68 -8.47
C ALA A 81 1.30 9.95 -7.71
N LEU A 82 0.94 9.05 -6.76
CA LEU A 82 -0.21 9.23 -5.87
C LEU A 82 -0.10 10.52 -5.03
N SER A 83 1.09 10.83 -4.52
CA SER A 83 1.34 11.94 -3.60
C SER A 83 1.48 13.29 -4.30
N LEU A 84 1.88 13.31 -5.57
CA LEU A 84 1.91 14.52 -6.40
C LEU A 84 0.53 15.04 -6.74
N LYS A 85 -0.53 14.23 -6.61
CA LYS A 85 -1.90 14.66 -6.89
C LYS A 85 -2.31 15.84 -6.03
N THR A 86 -2.99 16.80 -6.64
CA THR A 86 -3.49 18.00 -5.97
C THR A 86 -4.93 17.78 -5.52
N SER A 87 -5.25 18.23 -4.29
CA SER A 87 -6.62 18.20 -3.80
C SER A 87 -7.35 19.48 -4.20
N TYR A 88 -8.48 19.36 -4.87
CA TYR A 88 -9.37 20.47 -5.18
C TYR A 88 -10.44 20.62 -4.10
N GLY A 89 -10.67 21.84 -3.62
CA GLY A 89 -11.74 22.18 -2.68
C GLY A 89 -11.59 23.60 -2.15
N LYS A 90 -12.69 24.38 -2.09
CA LYS A 90 -12.72 25.74 -1.53
C LYS A 90 -13.59 25.78 -0.26
N GLY A 91 -13.23 26.63 0.71
CA GLY A 91 -14.07 26.99 1.85
C GLY A 91 -14.28 25.91 2.92
N GLU A 92 -15.50 25.74 3.40
CA GLU A 92 -15.88 24.81 4.49
C GLU A 92 -15.66 23.34 4.12
N MET A 93 -15.87 22.95 2.86
CA MET A 93 -15.58 21.60 2.35
C MET A 93 -14.10 21.25 2.54
N LYS A 94 -13.18 22.21 2.36
CA LYS A 94 -11.75 22.00 2.59
C LYS A 94 -11.43 21.74 4.06
N ARG A 95 -12.10 22.42 4.99
CA ARG A 95 -11.92 22.23 6.44
C ARG A 95 -12.46 20.88 6.90
N GLN A 96 -13.60 20.44 6.38
CA GLN A 96 -14.17 19.13 6.67
C GLN A 96 -13.31 18.02 6.04
N ALA A 97 -12.90 18.16 4.78
CA ALA A 97 -12.00 17.23 4.12
C ALA A 97 -10.66 17.06 4.85
N SER A 98 -10.10 18.14 5.42
CA SER A 98 -8.87 18.06 6.22
C SER A 98 -9.09 17.30 7.54
N LYS A 99 -10.23 17.48 8.22
CA LYS A 99 -10.56 16.72 9.44
C LYS A 99 -10.81 15.25 9.15
N ASP A 100 -11.49 14.96 8.05
CA ASP A 100 -11.78 13.60 7.62
C ASP A 100 -10.49 12.90 7.16
N ALA A 101 -9.58 13.59 6.47
CA ALA A 101 -8.26 13.09 6.12
C ALA A 101 -7.43 12.71 7.35
N PHE A 102 -7.40 13.56 8.38
CA PHE A 102 -6.68 13.27 9.62
C PHE A 102 -7.27 12.05 10.34
N ASN A 103 -8.60 11.98 10.48
CA ASN A 103 -9.27 10.83 11.11
C ASN A 103 -9.07 9.55 10.29
N SER A 104 -9.07 9.65 8.94
CA SER A 104 -8.76 8.53 8.04
C SER A 104 -7.33 8.05 8.22
N GLY A 105 -6.38 8.98 8.36
CA GLY A 105 -4.98 8.65 8.69
C GLY A 105 -4.85 7.91 10.02
N LEU A 106 -5.55 8.36 11.06
CA LEU A 106 -5.59 7.66 12.34
C LEU A 106 -6.21 6.26 12.23
N LEU A 107 -7.28 6.09 11.41
CA LEU A 107 -7.88 4.78 11.16
C LEU A 107 -6.90 3.84 10.45
N ILE A 108 -6.19 4.32 9.44
CA ILE A 108 -5.19 3.56 8.69
C ILE A 108 -4.08 3.08 9.63
N VAL A 109 -3.47 3.99 10.39
CA VAL A 109 -2.40 3.64 11.34
C VAL A 109 -2.91 2.73 12.45
N GLY A 110 -4.11 2.98 12.98
CA GLY A 110 -4.76 2.12 13.97
C GLY A 110 -5.00 0.70 13.44
N SER A 111 -5.37 0.57 12.16
CA SER A 111 -5.50 -0.74 11.50
C SER A 111 -4.16 -1.46 11.38
N TYR A 112 -3.09 -0.75 10.97
CA TYR A 112 -1.74 -1.33 10.90
C TYR A 112 -1.24 -1.80 12.26
N LEU A 113 -1.45 -1.00 13.32
CA LEU A 113 -1.06 -1.35 14.68
C LEU A 113 -1.85 -2.55 15.21
N LEU A 114 -3.16 -2.62 14.94
CA LEU A 114 -3.97 -3.79 15.27
C LEU A 114 -3.45 -5.05 14.58
N GLN A 115 -3.20 -4.98 13.29
CA GLN A 115 -2.65 -6.09 12.51
C GLN A 115 -1.27 -6.49 13.01
N ALA A 116 -0.40 -5.52 13.32
CA ALA A 116 0.92 -5.76 13.91
C ALA A 116 0.82 -6.50 15.24
N LEU A 117 -0.03 -6.03 16.15
CA LEU A 117 -0.23 -6.67 17.44
C LEU A 117 -0.79 -8.08 17.31
N ILE A 118 -1.79 -8.29 16.44
CA ILE A 118 -2.36 -9.63 16.19
C ILE A 118 -1.29 -10.57 15.64
N GLY A 119 -0.65 -10.18 14.53
CA GLY A 119 0.34 -11.03 13.86
C GLY A 119 1.53 -11.34 14.76
N PHE A 120 2.11 -10.31 15.37
CA PHE A 120 3.30 -10.45 16.20
C PHE A 120 3.05 -11.23 17.50
N SER A 121 1.90 -11.02 18.15
CA SER A 121 1.53 -11.81 19.33
C SER A 121 1.36 -13.31 18.97
N ILE A 122 0.70 -13.63 17.86
CA ILE A 122 0.52 -15.01 17.41
C ILE A 122 1.88 -15.66 17.13
N THR A 123 2.78 -15.00 16.41
CA THR A 123 4.08 -15.59 16.07
C THR A 123 5.00 -15.71 17.30
N ILE A 124 4.95 -14.79 18.25
CA ILE A 124 5.65 -14.94 19.53
C ILE A 124 5.10 -16.14 20.32
N ILE A 125 3.77 -16.28 20.41
CA ILE A 125 3.14 -17.41 21.12
C ILE A 125 3.52 -18.73 20.45
N LEU A 126 3.46 -18.82 19.11
CA LEU A 126 3.86 -20.03 18.39
C LEU A 126 5.34 -20.36 18.60
N ALA A 127 6.23 -19.36 18.59
CA ALA A 127 7.65 -19.53 18.85
C ALA A 127 7.96 -19.99 20.29
N LEU A 128 7.14 -19.61 21.25
CA LEU A 128 7.27 -20.02 22.65
C LEU A 128 6.66 -21.40 22.94
N THR A 129 5.82 -21.92 22.06
CA THR A 129 5.05 -23.16 22.31
C THR A 129 5.36 -24.29 21.34
N PHE A 130 4.91 -24.17 20.09
CA PHE A 130 4.89 -25.27 19.12
C PHE A 130 5.98 -25.19 18.05
N MET A 131 6.57 -24.01 17.83
CA MET A 131 7.50 -23.74 16.73
C MET A 131 8.69 -22.89 17.22
N PRO A 132 9.61 -23.45 18.06
CA PRO A 132 10.72 -22.67 18.68
C PRO A 132 11.61 -21.95 17.65
N ASP A 133 11.77 -22.55 16.46
CA ASP A 133 12.58 -21.99 15.36
C ASP A 133 11.85 -20.94 14.52
N LEU A 134 10.59 -20.63 14.86
CA LEU A 134 9.83 -19.63 14.11
C LEU A 134 10.42 -18.23 14.37
N PHE A 135 10.74 -17.54 13.29
CA PHE A 135 11.16 -16.13 13.35
C PHE A 135 10.05 -15.26 13.98
N LYS A 136 10.28 -14.81 15.20
CA LYS A 136 9.24 -14.12 16.00
C LYS A 136 8.67 -12.90 15.29
N ALA A 137 9.50 -12.12 14.60
CA ALA A 137 9.07 -10.91 13.89
C ALA A 137 8.28 -11.18 12.60
N SER A 138 8.12 -12.44 12.16
CA SER A 138 7.37 -12.78 10.94
C SER A 138 5.91 -12.29 10.96
N GLY A 139 5.29 -12.22 12.14
CA GLY A 139 3.93 -11.69 12.29
C GLY A 139 3.78 -10.21 11.96
N LEU A 140 4.87 -9.44 11.98
CA LEU A 140 4.86 -8.03 11.55
C LEU A 140 4.74 -7.88 10.02
N LEU A 141 4.86 -8.95 9.26
CA LEU A 141 4.55 -8.93 7.83
C LEU A 141 3.03 -8.84 7.57
N LEU A 142 2.17 -9.08 8.57
CA LEU A 142 0.72 -8.96 8.42
C LEU A 142 0.27 -7.53 8.06
N PRO A 143 0.61 -6.47 8.80
CA PRO A 143 0.24 -5.09 8.43
C PRO A 143 0.88 -4.64 7.12
N LEU A 144 2.03 -5.17 6.77
CA LEU A 144 2.71 -4.87 5.50
C LEU A 144 1.99 -5.51 4.33
N GLY A 145 1.59 -6.79 4.45
CA GLY A 145 0.86 -7.50 3.41
C GLY A 145 -0.59 -7.05 3.26
N PHE A 146 -1.35 -7.00 4.34
CA PHE A 146 -2.76 -6.59 4.32
C PHE A 146 -2.93 -5.09 4.08
N GLY A 147 -2.24 -4.27 4.87
CA GLY A 147 -2.49 -2.84 4.91
C GLY A 147 -1.71 -2.02 3.89
N GLN A 148 -0.50 -2.45 3.52
CA GLN A 148 0.37 -1.71 2.59
C GLN A 148 0.56 -2.43 1.26
N GLY A 149 0.17 -3.70 1.19
CA GLY A 149 0.18 -4.49 -0.04
C GLY A 149 1.50 -5.21 -0.33
N PRO A 150 1.57 -5.95 -1.44
CA PRO A 150 2.64 -6.92 -1.70
C PRO A 150 4.03 -6.29 -1.87
N GLY A 151 4.11 -5.03 -2.28
CA GLY A 151 5.40 -4.35 -2.40
C GLY A 151 6.14 -4.21 -1.07
N GLN A 152 5.45 -3.77 -0.01
CA GLN A 152 6.03 -3.65 1.32
C GLN A 152 6.30 -5.01 1.97
N ALA A 153 5.37 -5.94 1.80
CA ALA A 153 5.53 -7.29 2.28
C ALA A 153 6.75 -7.97 1.63
N ASN A 154 6.96 -7.75 0.33
CA ASN A 154 8.14 -8.19 -0.40
C ASN A 154 9.43 -7.59 0.17
N ASN A 155 9.48 -6.26 0.30
CA ASN A 155 10.66 -5.56 0.77
C ASN A 155 11.09 -5.99 2.17
N TRP A 156 10.16 -6.01 3.12
CA TRP A 156 10.47 -6.38 4.49
C TRP A 156 10.68 -7.88 4.66
N GLY A 157 9.97 -8.70 3.90
CA GLY A 157 10.26 -10.12 3.82
C GLY A 157 11.69 -10.39 3.35
N TYR A 158 12.12 -9.68 2.30
CA TYR A 158 13.49 -9.75 1.78
C TYR A 158 14.52 -9.25 2.81
N ILE A 159 14.24 -8.14 3.52
CA ILE A 159 15.12 -7.62 4.58
C ILE A 159 15.26 -8.66 5.70
N TYR A 160 14.16 -9.23 6.19
CA TYR A 160 14.19 -10.25 7.24
C TYR A 160 14.92 -11.53 6.81
N GLU A 161 14.91 -11.86 5.53
CA GLU A 161 15.60 -13.01 4.97
C GLU A 161 17.11 -12.79 4.79
N ASN A 162 17.53 -11.57 4.46
CA ASN A 162 18.92 -11.27 4.08
C ASN A 162 19.70 -10.45 5.11
N THR A 163 19.12 -10.15 6.28
CA THR A 163 19.82 -9.44 7.37
C THR A 163 20.29 -10.43 8.43
N HIS A 164 21.56 -10.32 8.83
CA HIS A 164 22.10 -11.07 9.95
C HIS A 164 21.80 -10.36 11.27
N TYR A 165 21.05 -11.01 12.13
CA TYR A 165 20.71 -10.52 13.46
C TYR A 165 21.66 -11.09 14.51
N THR A 166 21.76 -10.43 15.67
CA THR A 166 22.63 -10.89 16.78
C THR A 166 21.91 -11.90 17.68
N THR A 167 20.60 -11.78 17.81
CA THR A 167 19.78 -12.56 18.77
C THR A 167 18.95 -13.66 18.11
N THR A 168 18.85 -13.66 16.79
CA THR A 168 18.05 -14.65 16.03
C THR A 168 18.66 -14.89 14.66
N GLU A 169 18.35 -16.03 14.06
CA GLU A 169 18.70 -16.30 12.68
C GLU A 169 17.85 -15.48 11.71
N SER A 170 18.29 -15.32 10.46
CA SER A 170 17.52 -14.69 9.40
C SER A 170 16.25 -15.49 9.09
N PHE A 171 15.21 -14.83 8.62
CA PHE A 171 13.93 -15.48 8.33
C PHE A 171 13.92 -16.15 6.95
N THR A 172 14.33 -17.39 6.87
CA THR A 172 14.28 -18.17 5.61
C THR A 172 12.85 -18.21 5.04
N GLY A 173 12.69 -17.72 3.80
CA GLY A 173 11.38 -17.62 3.14
C GLY A 173 10.53 -16.41 3.55
N GLY A 174 11.15 -15.44 4.22
CA GLY A 174 10.49 -14.22 4.67
C GLY A 174 9.83 -13.44 3.54
N GLN A 175 10.49 -13.33 2.38
CA GLN A 175 9.96 -12.70 1.20
C GLN A 175 8.68 -13.39 0.72
N THR A 176 8.74 -14.68 0.50
CA THR A 176 7.59 -15.50 0.07
C THR A 176 6.45 -15.45 1.08
N PHE A 177 6.75 -15.52 2.37
CA PHE A 177 5.77 -15.45 3.45
C PHE A 177 5.01 -14.10 3.42
N GLY A 178 5.72 -12.99 3.32
CA GLY A 178 5.13 -11.65 3.26
C GLY A 178 4.23 -11.45 2.04
N ILE A 179 4.69 -11.86 0.86
CA ILE A 179 3.91 -11.72 -0.38
C ILE A 179 2.66 -12.61 -0.34
N THR A 180 2.76 -13.81 0.26
CA THR A 180 1.62 -14.71 0.40
C THR A 180 0.56 -14.12 1.34
N ILE A 181 0.96 -13.48 2.43
CA ILE A 181 0.04 -12.71 3.29
C ILE A 181 -0.71 -11.65 2.45
N ALA A 182 0.00 -10.88 1.63
CA ALA A 182 -0.62 -9.86 0.79
C ALA A 182 -1.61 -10.46 -0.22
N SER A 183 -1.26 -11.60 -0.82
CA SER A 183 -2.13 -12.31 -1.77
C SER A 183 -3.40 -12.82 -1.10
N ILE A 184 -3.30 -13.38 0.09
CA ILE A 184 -4.45 -13.76 0.92
C ILE A 184 -5.26 -12.52 1.31
N GLY A 185 -4.60 -11.41 1.61
CA GLY A 185 -5.23 -10.12 1.89
C GLY A 185 -6.17 -9.66 0.77
N PHE A 186 -5.76 -9.75 -0.49
CA PHE A 186 -6.63 -9.45 -1.63
C PHE A 186 -7.87 -10.34 -1.67
N LEU A 187 -7.72 -11.64 -1.38
CA LEU A 187 -8.85 -12.56 -1.31
C LEU A 187 -9.79 -12.18 -0.15
N CYS A 188 -9.22 -11.83 1.01
CA CYS A 188 -9.99 -11.36 2.18
C CYS A 188 -10.70 -10.02 1.92
N ALA A 189 -10.13 -9.14 1.11
CA ALA A 189 -10.80 -7.90 0.71
C ALA A 189 -12.00 -8.19 -0.20
N CYS A 190 -11.76 -8.92 -1.29
CA CYS A 190 -12.71 -9.07 -2.39
C CYS A 190 -13.84 -10.02 -2.06
N ILE A 191 -13.55 -11.25 -1.59
CA ILE A 191 -14.56 -12.27 -1.39
C ILE A 191 -15.50 -11.93 -0.21
N PRO A 192 -15.00 -11.73 1.03
CA PRO A 192 -15.89 -11.34 2.13
C PRO A 192 -16.52 -9.96 1.95
N GLY A 193 -15.83 -9.01 1.28
CA GLY A 193 -16.40 -7.70 0.96
C GLY A 193 -17.65 -7.81 0.09
N VAL A 194 -17.60 -8.58 -0.98
CA VAL A 194 -18.75 -8.85 -1.88
C VAL A 194 -19.85 -9.65 -1.15
N ILE A 195 -19.48 -10.68 -0.39
CA ILE A 195 -20.45 -11.45 0.41
C ILE A 195 -21.18 -10.55 1.39
N TYR A 196 -20.46 -9.68 2.09
CA TYR A 196 -21.07 -8.75 3.05
C TYR A 196 -22.03 -7.76 2.37
N MET A 197 -21.68 -7.21 1.21
CA MET A 197 -22.57 -6.33 0.44
C MET A 197 -23.82 -7.06 -0.05
N THR A 198 -23.65 -8.26 -0.59
CA THR A 198 -24.78 -9.12 -1.04
C THR A 198 -25.73 -9.44 0.12
N TRP A 199 -25.17 -9.75 1.29
CA TRP A 199 -25.94 -9.99 2.50
C TRP A 199 -26.70 -8.74 2.98
N LEU A 200 -26.07 -7.55 2.93
CA LEU A 200 -26.75 -6.29 3.26
C LEU A 200 -27.89 -6.00 2.30
N ASN A 201 -27.70 -6.25 1.02
CA ASN A 201 -28.69 -6.03 -0.01
C ASN A 201 -29.89 -6.99 0.17
N SER A 202 -29.65 -8.26 0.43
CA SER A 202 -30.70 -9.27 0.67
C SER A 202 -31.54 -8.99 1.92
N LYS A 203 -30.98 -8.29 2.89
CA LYS A 203 -31.67 -7.86 4.13
C LYS A 203 -32.33 -6.49 4.02
N ASN A 204 -32.38 -5.85 2.85
CA ASN A 204 -32.81 -4.45 2.65
C ASN A 204 -32.12 -3.44 3.61
N LYS A 205 -30.90 -3.77 4.08
CA LYS A 205 -30.07 -2.94 4.96
C LYS A 205 -29.01 -2.15 4.19
N PHE A 206 -29.01 -2.25 2.87
CA PHE A 206 -28.10 -1.53 2.00
C PHE A 206 -28.64 -0.09 1.80
N ILE A 207 -28.25 0.81 2.69
CA ILE A 207 -28.66 2.22 2.67
C ILE A 207 -27.49 3.02 2.13
N ARG A 208 -27.61 3.56 0.92
CA ARG A 208 -26.66 4.49 0.35
C ARG A 208 -26.75 5.84 1.03
N ALA A 209 -25.63 6.51 1.20
CA ALA A 209 -25.56 7.88 1.69
C ALA A 209 -26.34 8.81 0.75
N LYS A 210 -27.16 9.70 1.32
CA LYS A 210 -27.97 10.68 0.58
C LYS A 210 -27.44 12.09 0.82
N GLY A 211 -27.64 12.97 -0.14
CA GLY A 211 -27.31 14.41 0.01
C GLY A 211 -25.90 14.78 -0.47
N PHE A 212 -25.15 13.85 -1.06
CA PHE A 212 -23.91 14.14 -1.74
C PHE A 212 -24.15 14.18 -3.25
N LYS A 213 -23.66 15.21 -3.92
CA LYS A 213 -23.53 15.30 -5.38
C LYS A 213 -22.11 15.72 -5.68
N ASN A 214 -21.43 14.93 -6.50
CA ASN A 214 -20.10 15.28 -6.99
C ASN A 214 -20.28 16.10 -8.28
N GLU A 215 -19.97 17.38 -8.24
CA GLU A 215 -19.99 18.27 -9.41
C GLU A 215 -18.81 18.03 -10.37
N SER A 216 -17.96 17.06 -10.11
CA SER A 216 -16.58 17.07 -10.60
C SER A 216 -16.13 15.96 -11.55
N VAL A 217 -17.01 15.13 -12.11
CA VAL A 217 -16.56 14.13 -13.11
C VAL A 217 -16.32 14.77 -14.48
N SER A 218 -16.89 15.93 -14.76
CA SER A 218 -16.72 16.67 -16.01
C SER A 218 -15.47 17.56 -16.05
N ASP A 219 -14.93 17.96 -14.87
CA ASP A 219 -13.80 18.91 -14.80
C ASP A 219 -12.41 18.24 -14.87
N GLU A 220 -12.33 16.90 -14.88
CA GLU A 220 -11.03 16.19 -14.89
C GLU A 220 -10.34 16.19 -16.25
N LEU A 221 -11.00 16.58 -17.32
CA LEU A 221 -10.49 16.44 -18.72
C LEU A 221 -9.99 17.72 -19.38
N GLY A 222 -10.12 18.89 -18.75
CA GLY A 222 -9.63 20.12 -19.35
C GLY A 222 -10.00 21.39 -18.60
N ASN A 223 -9.18 21.80 -17.65
CA ASN A 223 -9.22 23.17 -17.15
C ASN A 223 -8.48 24.09 -18.13
N GLU A 224 -9.02 25.30 -18.40
CA GLU A 224 -8.39 26.31 -19.26
C GLU A 224 -6.97 26.70 -18.84
N ASP A 225 -6.59 26.46 -17.59
CA ASP A 225 -5.26 26.69 -17.03
C ASP A 225 -4.27 25.52 -17.25
N GLU A 226 -4.68 24.40 -17.87
CA GLU A 226 -3.80 23.26 -18.12
C GLU A 226 -2.95 23.46 -19.39
N ILE A 227 -1.86 22.64 -19.49
CA ILE A 227 -1.03 22.60 -20.70
C ILE A 227 -1.92 22.21 -21.90
N PRO A 228 -1.95 22.96 -23.00
CA PRO A 228 -2.69 22.57 -24.19
C PRO A 228 -2.23 21.22 -24.74
N LEU A 229 -3.14 20.46 -25.39
CA LEU A 229 -2.81 19.21 -26.03
C LEU A 229 -1.82 19.35 -27.20
N ALA A 230 -1.70 20.56 -27.76
CA ALA A 230 -0.88 20.89 -28.93
C ALA A 230 0.48 21.53 -28.58
N GLU A 231 0.97 21.40 -27.34
CA GLU A 231 2.32 21.88 -27.03
C GLU A 231 3.41 20.90 -27.47
N SER A 232 4.65 21.39 -27.57
CA SER A 232 5.83 20.63 -28.02
C SER A 232 6.20 19.44 -27.16
N ILE A 233 5.67 19.34 -25.93
CA ILE A 233 5.87 18.21 -25.02
C ILE A 233 4.49 17.66 -24.61
N ASP A 234 4.32 16.34 -24.79
CA ASP A 234 3.11 15.64 -24.36
C ASP A 234 2.87 15.77 -22.85
N LYS A 235 1.61 16.04 -22.47
CA LYS A 235 1.19 16.18 -21.06
C LYS A 235 1.57 14.98 -20.20
N PHE A 236 1.48 13.77 -20.75
CA PHE A 236 1.80 12.54 -20.03
C PHE A 236 3.30 12.44 -19.77
N THR A 237 4.13 12.80 -20.76
CA THR A 237 5.58 12.86 -20.61
C THR A 237 5.99 13.81 -19.50
N VAL A 238 5.35 14.98 -19.38
CA VAL A 238 5.61 15.93 -18.28
C VAL A 238 5.31 15.30 -16.91
N GLN A 239 4.22 14.53 -16.77
CA GLN A 239 3.93 13.84 -15.50
C GLN A 239 4.99 12.79 -15.17
N ILE A 240 5.42 12.00 -16.16
CA ILE A 240 6.51 11.03 -15.96
C ILE A 240 7.79 11.75 -15.50
N CYS A 241 8.12 12.89 -16.13
CA CYS A 241 9.29 13.70 -15.73
C CYS A 241 9.19 14.18 -14.27
N PHE A 242 8.03 14.67 -13.83
CA PHE A 242 7.84 15.07 -12.43
C PHE A 242 7.99 13.89 -11.46
N VAL A 243 7.45 12.73 -11.81
CA VAL A 243 7.56 11.51 -11.00
C VAL A 243 9.02 11.06 -10.92
N MET A 244 9.72 10.98 -12.05
CA MET A 244 11.11 10.52 -12.10
C MET A 244 12.09 11.53 -11.49
N MET A 245 11.86 12.84 -11.65
CA MET A 245 12.61 13.88 -10.95
C MET A 245 12.47 13.72 -9.42
N THR A 246 11.25 13.51 -8.94
CA THR A 246 11.00 13.31 -7.51
C THR A 246 11.67 12.02 -7.01
N PHE A 247 11.63 10.95 -7.80
CA PHE A 247 12.33 9.70 -7.51
C PHE A 247 13.84 9.91 -7.39
N LEU A 248 14.44 10.66 -8.33
CA LEU A 248 15.86 10.98 -8.33
C LEU A 248 16.28 11.81 -7.09
N ILE A 249 15.47 12.80 -6.72
CA ILE A 249 15.69 13.57 -5.49
C ILE A 249 15.65 12.67 -4.26
N SER A 250 14.69 11.77 -4.20
CA SER A 250 14.55 10.80 -3.10
C SER A 250 15.75 9.87 -3.02
N TYR A 251 16.21 9.35 -4.16
CA TYR A 251 17.40 8.52 -4.25
C TYR A 251 18.65 9.26 -3.77
N ALA A 252 18.87 10.50 -4.26
CA ALA A 252 20.00 11.31 -3.86
C ALA A 252 20.03 11.56 -2.35
N PHE A 253 18.85 11.84 -1.76
CA PHE A 253 18.73 12.03 -0.33
C PHE A 253 19.05 10.75 0.47
N MET A 254 18.49 9.60 0.06
CA MET A 254 18.79 8.30 0.70
C MET A 254 20.28 7.98 0.61
N LYS A 255 20.91 8.22 -0.54
CA LYS A 255 22.34 8.01 -0.73
C LYS A 255 23.18 8.95 0.17
N LEU A 256 22.80 10.21 0.31
CA LEU A 256 23.46 11.15 1.22
C LEU A 256 23.32 10.71 2.69
N LEU A 257 22.16 10.20 3.09
CA LEU A 257 21.98 9.64 4.44
C LEU A 257 22.86 8.40 4.66
N ASP A 258 22.92 7.50 3.68
CA ASP A 258 23.74 6.28 3.75
C ASP A 258 25.23 6.64 3.88
N MET A 259 25.73 7.53 3.02
CA MET A 259 27.11 8.01 3.07
C MET A 259 27.44 8.77 4.37
N GLY A 260 26.56 9.68 4.78
CA GLY A 260 26.82 10.55 5.93
C GLY A 260 26.70 9.88 7.28
N LEU A 261 25.76 8.93 7.45
CA LEU A 261 25.45 8.31 8.74
C LEU A 261 26.07 6.92 8.89
N ILE A 262 26.20 6.17 7.79
CA ILE A 262 26.54 4.75 7.83
C ILE A 262 27.92 4.51 7.28
N GLU A 263 28.24 4.93 6.07
CA GLU A 263 29.59 4.74 5.47
C GLU A 263 30.67 5.55 6.22
N SER A 264 30.29 6.66 6.87
CA SER A 264 31.20 7.43 7.74
C SER A 264 31.59 6.69 9.04
N GLY A 265 30.92 5.56 9.36
CA GLY A 265 31.13 4.81 10.60
C GLY A 265 30.55 5.45 11.87
N MET A 266 29.85 6.60 11.76
CA MET A 266 29.32 7.37 12.90
C MET A 266 28.38 6.54 13.79
N LEU A 267 27.64 5.60 13.21
CA LEU A 267 26.61 4.80 13.91
C LEU A 267 27.03 3.32 14.09
N GLY A 268 28.26 2.95 13.70
CA GLY A 268 28.79 1.61 13.87
C GLY A 268 27.87 0.50 13.33
N GLU A 269 27.79 -0.62 14.06
CA GLU A 269 26.95 -1.76 13.68
C GLU A 269 25.45 -1.45 13.62
N PHE A 270 24.94 -0.57 14.48
CA PHE A 270 23.54 -0.13 14.46
C PHE A 270 23.19 0.56 13.13
N GLY A 271 24.11 1.39 12.61
CA GLY A 271 23.94 1.99 11.30
C GLY A 271 23.79 0.96 10.19
N VAL A 272 24.68 0.00 10.14
CA VAL A 272 24.71 -1.02 9.08
C VAL A 272 23.57 -2.03 9.19
N LYS A 273 23.32 -2.56 10.41
CA LYS A 273 22.33 -3.63 10.61
C LYS A 273 20.89 -3.15 10.71
N THR A 274 20.66 -1.92 11.19
CA THR A 274 19.30 -1.40 11.42
C THR A 274 18.93 -0.27 10.50
N LEU A 275 19.76 0.79 10.40
CA LEU A 275 19.38 2.00 9.66
C LEU A 275 19.49 1.83 8.14
N ARG A 276 20.50 1.15 7.63
CA ARG A 276 20.66 0.94 6.17
C ARG A 276 19.46 0.19 5.58
N PRO A 277 19.00 -0.96 6.12
CA PRO A 277 17.79 -1.62 5.66
C PRO A 277 16.54 -0.72 5.74
N LEU A 278 16.42 0.10 6.80
CA LEU A 278 15.32 1.05 6.95
C LEU A 278 15.34 2.13 5.87
N ILE A 279 16.49 2.78 5.64
CA ILE A 279 16.61 3.85 4.64
C ILE A 279 16.23 3.31 3.25
N TRP A 280 16.82 2.20 2.84
CA TRP A 280 16.56 1.63 1.52
C TRP A 280 15.21 0.89 1.44
N GLY A 281 14.77 0.23 2.50
CA GLY A 281 13.48 -0.47 2.56
C GLY A 281 12.27 0.46 2.50
N PHE A 282 12.42 1.72 2.92
CA PHE A 282 11.35 2.72 2.91
C PHE A 282 11.50 3.78 1.81
N ASN A 283 12.08 3.42 0.67
CA ASN A 283 12.23 4.31 -0.48
C ASN A 283 10.93 5.03 -0.87
N PHE A 284 9.78 4.36 -0.78
CA PHE A 284 8.47 4.92 -1.09
C PHE A 284 8.05 6.04 -0.11
N ILE A 285 8.51 6.00 1.16
CA ILE A 285 8.23 7.05 2.14
C ILE A 285 8.99 8.32 1.76
N PHE A 286 10.30 8.20 1.52
CA PHE A 286 11.09 9.33 1.04
C PHE A 286 10.52 9.88 -0.28
N GLY A 287 10.14 8.98 -1.21
CA GLY A 287 9.44 9.35 -2.43
C GLY A 287 8.16 10.15 -2.17
N THR A 288 7.33 9.71 -1.23
CA THR A 288 6.10 10.41 -0.84
C THR A 288 6.39 11.77 -0.20
N LEU A 289 7.35 11.85 0.71
CA LEU A 289 7.71 13.12 1.37
C LEU A 289 8.23 14.14 0.36
N PHE A 290 9.12 13.73 -0.54
CA PHE A 290 9.62 14.62 -1.59
C PHE A 290 8.53 14.96 -2.63
N ALA A 291 7.60 14.07 -2.93
CA ALA A 291 6.44 14.38 -3.75
C ALA A 291 5.55 15.46 -3.12
N MET A 292 5.33 15.39 -1.80
CA MET A 292 4.63 16.44 -1.06
C MET A 292 5.39 17.78 -1.12
N LEU A 293 6.72 17.75 -0.99
CA LEU A 293 7.57 18.94 -1.10
C LEU A 293 7.52 19.53 -2.51
N VAL A 294 7.68 18.73 -3.56
CA VAL A 294 7.58 19.16 -4.96
C VAL A 294 6.19 19.77 -5.24
N LYS A 295 5.12 19.11 -4.79
CA LYS A 295 3.75 19.65 -4.88
C LYS A 295 3.62 21.00 -4.17
N PHE A 296 4.20 21.16 -2.99
CA PHE A 296 4.21 22.42 -2.25
C PHE A 296 4.95 23.50 -3.02
N ILE A 297 6.13 23.21 -3.57
CA ILE A 297 6.95 24.14 -4.37
C ILE A 297 6.18 24.56 -5.62
N VAL A 298 5.63 23.62 -6.40
CA VAL A 298 4.84 23.92 -7.61
C VAL A 298 3.64 24.84 -7.27
N LYS A 299 2.95 24.55 -6.17
CA LYS A 299 1.84 25.39 -5.70
C LYS A 299 2.29 26.81 -5.33
N HIS A 300 3.45 26.94 -4.69
CA HIS A 300 4.01 28.24 -4.29
C HIS A 300 4.46 29.04 -5.50
N LEU A 301 5.16 28.42 -6.46
CA LEU A 301 5.59 29.06 -7.73
C LEU A 301 4.40 29.54 -8.55
N ARG A 302 3.29 28.79 -8.53
CA ARG A 302 2.02 29.25 -9.17
C ARG A 302 1.42 30.46 -8.43
N LYS A 303 1.42 30.44 -7.10
CA LYS A 303 0.89 31.55 -6.30
C LYS A 303 1.70 32.85 -6.48
N SER A 304 3.01 32.73 -6.69
CA SER A 304 3.91 33.86 -6.97
C SER A 304 3.94 34.27 -8.46
N HIS A 305 3.06 33.72 -9.30
CA HIS A 305 2.99 33.99 -10.74
C HIS A 305 4.27 33.64 -11.55
N LEU A 306 5.26 32.97 -10.94
CA LEU A 306 6.42 32.43 -11.64
C LEU A 306 6.07 31.26 -12.56
N MET A 307 5.04 30.50 -12.20
CA MET A 307 4.42 29.48 -13.04
C MET A 307 3.03 29.92 -13.47
N LYS A 308 2.80 30.07 -14.77
CA LYS A 308 1.54 30.53 -15.32
C LYS A 308 0.52 29.39 -15.49
N ARG A 309 0.97 28.15 -15.67
CA ARG A 309 0.14 26.97 -15.98
C ARG A 309 0.18 25.92 -14.87
N MET A 310 -0.82 25.05 -14.86
CA MET A 310 -0.90 23.91 -13.97
C MET A 310 -0.26 22.69 -14.65
N TYR A 311 0.94 22.32 -14.20
CA TYR A 311 1.71 21.21 -14.78
C TYR A 311 1.28 19.84 -14.23
N LEU A 312 0.80 19.76 -12.97
CA LEU A 312 0.39 18.50 -12.36
C LEU A 312 -1.07 18.18 -12.74
N ASN A 313 -1.27 17.08 -13.45
CA ASN A 313 -2.58 16.60 -13.86
C ASN A 313 -2.96 15.34 -13.09
N ASN A 314 -4.03 15.41 -12.30
CA ASN A 314 -4.49 14.31 -11.43
C ASN A 314 -4.91 13.07 -12.20
N PHE A 315 -5.54 13.22 -13.36
CA PHE A 315 -5.97 12.09 -14.20
C PHE A 315 -4.77 11.27 -14.69
N MET A 316 -3.75 11.94 -15.23
CA MET A 316 -2.54 11.28 -15.72
C MET A 316 -1.71 10.68 -14.60
N LEU A 317 -1.58 11.38 -13.46
CA LEU A 317 -0.92 10.84 -12.26
C LEU A 317 -1.64 9.59 -11.73
N ASN A 318 -2.98 9.53 -11.81
CA ASN A 318 -3.74 8.33 -11.50
C ASN A 318 -3.40 7.16 -12.44
N ARG A 319 -3.21 7.43 -13.74
CA ARG A 319 -2.81 6.39 -14.71
C ARG A 319 -1.42 5.85 -14.40
N ILE A 320 -0.45 6.73 -14.12
CA ILE A 320 0.90 6.31 -13.71
C ILE A 320 0.86 5.49 -12.42
N THR A 321 0.08 5.92 -11.42
CA THR A 321 -0.13 5.18 -10.16
C THR A 321 -0.69 3.78 -10.43
N GLY A 322 -1.71 3.69 -11.29
CA GLY A 322 -2.33 2.40 -11.64
C GLY A 322 -1.36 1.46 -12.32
N ILE A 323 -0.66 1.92 -13.35
CA ILE A 323 0.35 1.13 -14.08
C ILE A 323 1.44 0.64 -13.12
N ALA A 324 1.97 1.54 -12.29
CA ALA A 324 3.03 1.20 -11.35
C ALA A 324 2.57 0.11 -10.35
N PHE A 325 1.39 0.25 -9.77
CA PHE A 325 0.89 -0.76 -8.82
C PHE A 325 0.51 -2.08 -9.50
N ASP A 326 -0.02 -2.06 -10.72
CA ASP A 326 -0.34 -3.30 -11.43
C ASP A 326 0.92 -4.12 -11.73
N PHE A 327 2.00 -3.49 -12.22
CA PHE A 327 3.27 -4.18 -12.44
C PHE A 327 3.95 -4.61 -11.13
N MET A 328 3.88 -3.80 -10.08
CA MET A 328 4.35 -4.18 -8.75
C MET A 328 3.64 -5.44 -8.23
N ILE A 329 2.31 -5.49 -8.34
CA ILE A 329 1.50 -6.60 -7.84
C ILE A 329 1.80 -7.89 -8.60
N ILE A 330 1.79 -7.85 -9.94
CA ILE A 330 2.07 -9.05 -10.74
C ILE A 330 3.49 -9.57 -10.49
N ALA A 331 4.49 -8.69 -10.47
CA ALA A 331 5.88 -9.06 -10.23
C ALA A 331 6.06 -9.70 -8.84
N SER A 332 5.48 -9.09 -7.79
CA SER A 332 5.60 -9.61 -6.43
C SER A 332 4.93 -10.97 -6.25
N ILE A 333 3.70 -11.18 -6.75
CA ILE A 333 3.00 -12.47 -6.62
C ILE A 333 3.74 -13.57 -7.38
N THR A 334 4.36 -13.25 -8.51
CA THR A 334 5.19 -14.20 -9.27
C THR A 334 6.42 -14.67 -8.49
N LEU A 335 6.92 -13.88 -7.54
CA LEU A 335 8.06 -14.23 -6.68
C LEU A 335 7.75 -15.30 -5.62
N ILE A 336 6.50 -15.64 -5.34
CA ILE A 336 6.10 -16.64 -4.34
C ILE A 336 6.73 -18.00 -4.69
N ASP A 337 7.41 -18.60 -3.72
CA ASP A 337 7.90 -19.99 -3.80
C ASP A 337 7.10 -20.88 -2.84
N ILE A 338 6.19 -21.68 -3.42
CA ILE A 338 5.28 -22.54 -2.65
C ILE A 338 6.04 -23.59 -1.83
N LYS A 339 7.21 -24.02 -2.28
CA LYS A 339 8.02 -25.04 -1.58
C LYS A 339 8.56 -24.51 -0.26
N VAL A 340 8.96 -23.25 -0.22
CA VAL A 340 9.47 -22.58 0.97
C VAL A 340 8.40 -22.43 2.05
N LEU A 341 7.13 -22.33 1.65
CA LEU A 341 5.99 -22.22 2.58
C LEU A 341 5.66 -23.51 3.34
N SER A 342 6.23 -24.65 2.95
CA SER A 342 5.84 -25.97 3.51
C SER A 342 5.83 -26.04 5.04
N ASN A 343 6.75 -25.34 5.71
CA ASN A 343 6.86 -25.31 7.17
C ASN A 343 6.18 -24.06 7.81
N LEU A 344 5.65 -23.16 7.01
CA LEU A 344 5.13 -21.86 7.45
C LEU A 344 3.60 -21.73 7.31
N TRP A 345 2.90 -22.80 6.88
CA TRP A 345 1.45 -22.75 6.65
C TRP A 345 0.65 -22.48 7.92
N ILE A 346 1.05 -23.05 9.06
CA ILE A 346 0.34 -22.86 10.34
C ILE A 346 0.37 -21.39 10.77
N PRO A 347 1.54 -20.75 10.96
CA PRO A 347 1.56 -19.33 11.29
C PRO A 347 0.88 -18.46 10.22
N LEU A 348 1.06 -18.77 8.92
CA LEU A 348 0.45 -18.04 7.83
C LEU A 348 -1.09 -18.01 7.93
N ILE A 349 -1.72 -19.18 8.07
CA ILE A 349 -3.18 -19.29 8.16
C ILE A 349 -3.71 -18.60 9.41
N LEU A 350 -3.08 -18.82 10.57
CA LEU A 350 -3.52 -18.24 11.83
C LEU A 350 -3.46 -16.72 11.83
N ILE A 351 -2.35 -16.14 11.37
CA ILE A 351 -2.22 -14.68 11.32
C ILE A 351 -3.15 -14.04 10.27
N CYS A 352 -3.34 -14.71 9.12
CA CYS A 352 -4.24 -14.19 8.09
C CYS A 352 -5.71 -14.24 8.53
N LEU A 353 -6.17 -15.34 9.16
CA LEU A 353 -7.54 -15.46 9.65
C LEU A 353 -7.81 -14.46 10.80
N ALA A 354 -6.91 -14.38 11.76
CA ALA A 354 -7.04 -13.44 12.88
C ALA A 354 -6.94 -11.98 12.38
N GLY A 355 -6.00 -11.72 11.47
CA GLY A 355 -5.83 -10.41 10.84
C GLY A 355 -7.05 -9.97 10.05
N PHE A 356 -7.65 -10.88 9.27
CA PHE A 356 -8.90 -10.63 8.55
C PHE A 356 -10.04 -10.27 9.50
N ALA A 357 -10.31 -11.12 10.49
CA ALA A 357 -11.38 -10.89 11.46
C ALA A 357 -11.17 -9.58 12.22
N GLY A 358 -9.95 -9.37 12.77
CA GLY A 358 -9.61 -8.15 13.48
C GLY A 358 -9.79 -6.89 12.63
N THR A 359 -9.27 -6.89 11.41
CA THR A 359 -9.39 -5.75 10.50
C THR A 359 -10.84 -5.46 10.14
N PHE A 360 -11.62 -6.49 9.81
CA PHE A 360 -13.04 -6.33 9.46
C PHE A 360 -13.84 -5.65 10.58
N TYR A 361 -13.75 -6.18 11.80
CA TYR A 361 -14.51 -5.63 12.92
C TYR A 361 -14.00 -4.26 13.36
N TYR A 362 -12.69 -4.05 13.36
CA TYR A 362 -12.08 -2.78 13.73
C TYR A 362 -12.45 -1.66 12.76
N VAL A 363 -12.25 -1.84 11.46
CA VAL A 363 -12.59 -0.84 10.45
C VAL A 363 -14.07 -0.56 10.45
N LYS A 364 -14.92 -1.58 10.62
CA LYS A 364 -16.38 -1.42 10.73
C LYS A 364 -16.79 -0.60 11.95
N ALA A 365 -16.17 -0.82 13.09
CA ALA A 365 -16.45 -0.07 14.32
C ALA A 365 -15.97 1.39 14.19
N ALA A 366 -14.75 1.59 13.71
CA ALA A 366 -14.15 2.91 13.55
C ALA A 366 -14.90 3.75 12.50
N SER A 367 -15.28 3.18 11.37
CA SER A 367 -16.03 3.88 10.32
C SER A 367 -17.38 4.42 10.80
N LYS A 368 -18.05 3.73 11.74
CA LYS A 368 -19.29 4.24 12.34
C LYS A 368 -19.09 5.54 13.12
N VAL A 369 -17.91 5.72 13.72
CA VAL A 369 -17.57 6.90 14.52
C VAL A 369 -17.04 8.03 13.66
N ILE A 370 -16.20 7.69 12.67
CA ILE A 370 -15.47 8.66 11.85
C ILE A 370 -16.34 9.19 10.72
N TYR A 371 -17.13 8.33 10.09
CA TYR A 371 -17.95 8.64 8.91
C TYR A 371 -19.45 8.53 9.18
N PRO A 372 -20.02 9.34 10.10
CA PRO A 372 -21.41 9.19 10.51
C PRO A 372 -22.44 9.36 9.38
N MET A 373 -22.09 10.10 8.32
CA MET A 373 -22.99 10.39 7.18
C MET A 373 -22.86 9.38 6.03
N TYR A 374 -21.72 8.66 5.90
CA TYR A 374 -21.43 7.68 4.84
C TYR A 374 -20.68 6.48 5.42
N LYS A 375 -21.28 5.85 6.45
CA LYS A 375 -20.66 4.79 7.25
C LYS A 375 -20.29 3.55 6.44
N LEU A 376 -21.16 3.17 5.51
CA LEU A 376 -21.00 1.97 4.69
C LEU A 376 -19.93 2.20 3.62
N GLU A 377 -20.01 3.32 2.93
CA GLU A 377 -19.07 3.70 1.89
C GLU A 377 -17.66 3.88 2.48
N GLY A 378 -17.56 4.58 3.62
CA GLY A 378 -16.30 4.72 4.34
C GLY A 378 -15.74 3.39 4.84
N PHE A 379 -16.60 2.48 5.34
CA PHE A 379 -16.19 1.13 5.73
C PHE A 379 -15.66 0.32 4.56
N LEU A 380 -16.39 0.24 3.45
CA LEU A 380 -16.01 -0.58 2.29
C LEU A 380 -14.71 -0.11 1.67
N GLY A 381 -14.56 1.21 1.47
CA GLY A 381 -13.32 1.79 0.95
C GLY A 381 -12.12 1.48 1.86
N MET A 382 -12.25 1.78 3.16
CA MET A 382 -11.16 1.55 4.12
C MET A 382 -10.87 0.07 4.35
N TYR A 383 -11.88 -0.79 4.44
CA TYR A 383 -11.70 -2.23 4.61
C TYR A 383 -10.95 -2.84 3.42
N GLY A 384 -11.40 -2.53 2.20
CA GLY A 384 -10.72 -3.01 1.00
C GLY A 384 -9.27 -2.52 0.88
N MET A 385 -8.99 -1.29 1.34
CA MET A 385 -7.65 -0.74 1.37
C MET A 385 -6.78 -1.37 2.47
N MET A 386 -7.35 -1.69 3.65
CA MET A 386 -6.62 -2.25 4.79
C MET A 386 -6.43 -3.77 4.74
N THR A 387 -7.00 -4.44 3.74
CA THR A 387 -6.80 -5.88 3.50
C THR A 387 -6.23 -6.19 2.11
N GLY A 388 -6.11 -5.16 1.26
CA GLY A 388 -5.56 -5.29 -0.08
C GLY A 388 -4.73 -4.07 -0.47
N THR A 389 -5.26 -3.24 -1.35
CA THR A 389 -4.65 -1.97 -1.77
C THR A 389 -5.71 -0.89 -1.93
N ALA A 390 -5.28 0.34 -2.17
CA ALA A 390 -6.20 1.44 -2.50
C ALA A 390 -7.11 1.09 -3.68
N SER A 391 -6.59 0.38 -4.70
CA SER A 391 -7.38 -0.07 -5.85
C SER A 391 -8.52 -1.02 -5.45
N THR A 392 -8.25 -1.96 -4.54
CA THR A 392 -9.26 -2.89 -4.00
C THR A 392 -10.31 -2.14 -3.18
N GLY A 393 -9.87 -1.16 -2.37
CA GLY A 393 -10.78 -0.29 -1.63
C GLY A 393 -11.69 0.52 -2.55
N VAL A 394 -11.15 1.09 -3.63
CA VAL A 394 -11.92 1.80 -4.66
C VAL A 394 -12.90 0.86 -5.37
N ALA A 395 -12.50 -0.37 -5.68
CA ALA A 395 -13.37 -1.36 -6.31
C ALA A 395 -14.57 -1.71 -5.41
N LEU A 396 -14.36 -1.98 -4.12
CA LEU A 396 -15.43 -2.23 -3.17
C LEU A 396 -16.31 -0.99 -2.93
N LEU A 397 -15.71 0.19 -2.85
CA LEU A 397 -16.44 1.45 -2.70
C LEU A 397 -17.39 1.71 -3.87
N ARG A 398 -16.94 1.43 -5.11
CA ARG A 398 -17.75 1.64 -6.33
C ARG A 398 -19.05 0.85 -6.33
N GLU A 399 -19.10 -0.30 -5.68
CA GLU A 399 -20.34 -1.08 -5.57
C GLU A 399 -21.40 -0.35 -4.71
N ALA A 400 -20.97 0.41 -3.69
CA ALA A 400 -21.88 1.18 -2.85
C ALA A 400 -22.09 2.60 -3.37
N ASP A 401 -21.07 3.20 -3.94
CA ASP A 401 -21.02 4.58 -4.45
C ASP A 401 -20.43 4.62 -5.87
N PRO A 402 -21.21 4.21 -6.90
CA PRO A 402 -20.72 4.07 -8.28
C PRO A 402 -20.18 5.37 -8.88
N ASN A 403 -20.73 6.51 -8.47
CA ASN A 403 -20.38 7.84 -8.98
C ASN A 403 -19.34 8.55 -8.11
N PHE A 404 -18.89 7.92 -7.01
CA PHE A 404 -18.03 8.56 -6.00
C PHE A 404 -18.59 9.88 -5.47
N ASP A 405 -19.91 9.91 -5.23
CA ASP A 405 -20.60 11.07 -4.71
C ASP A 405 -20.18 11.40 -3.28
N THR A 406 -19.80 10.38 -2.48
CA THR A 406 -19.34 10.57 -1.11
C THR A 406 -17.85 10.93 -1.04
N PRO A 407 -17.40 11.59 0.07
CA PRO A 407 -15.98 11.86 0.30
C PRO A 407 -15.11 10.62 0.55
N ALA A 408 -15.66 9.40 0.55
CA ALA A 408 -14.95 8.18 0.95
C ALA A 408 -13.69 7.93 0.11
N SER A 409 -13.76 8.09 -1.22
CA SER A 409 -12.60 7.91 -2.12
C SER A 409 -11.49 8.93 -1.85
N GLN A 410 -11.85 10.20 -1.62
CA GLN A 410 -10.88 11.26 -1.30
C GLN A 410 -10.24 11.02 0.07
N ASN A 411 -11.00 10.51 1.04
CA ASN A 411 -10.49 10.19 2.38
C ASN A 411 -9.50 9.04 2.37
N MET A 412 -9.66 8.06 1.49
CA MET A 412 -8.65 7.01 1.29
C MET A 412 -7.30 7.62 0.86
N VAL A 413 -7.31 8.49 -0.14
CA VAL A 413 -6.07 9.11 -0.68
C VAL A 413 -5.45 10.07 0.32
N ASN A 414 -6.24 11.02 0.85
CA ASN A 414 -5.75 12.02 1.80
C ASN A 414 -5.35 11.39 3.14
N GLY A 415 -6.07 10.35 3.57
CA GLY A 415 -5.77 9.56 4.76
C GLY A 415 -4.43 8.85 4.64
N THR A 416 -4.10 8.29 3.47
CA THR A 416 -2.80 7.63 3.22
C THR A 416 -1.64 8.61 3.43
N SER A 417 -1.74 9.83 2.91
CA SER A 417 -0.70 10.85 3.10
C SER A 417 -0.48 11.19 4.59
N THR A 418 -1.57 11.28 5.35
CA THR A 418 -1.51 11.52 6.81
C THR A 418 -0.97 10.28 7.55
N ALA A 419 -1.37 9.09 7.11
CA ALA A 419 -0.94 7.83 7.72
C ALA A 419 0.55 7.57 7.56
N ILE A 420 1.17 7.98 6.46
CA ILE A 420 2.63 7.85 6.25
C ILE A 420 3.38 8.63 7.33
N VAL A 421 2.95 9.87 7.62
CA VAL A 421 3.59 10.69 8.66
C VAL A 421 3.34 10.12 10.05
N LEU A 422 2.09 9.80 10.37
CA LEU A 422 1.71 9.29 11.71
C LEU A 422 2.20 7.86 11.96
N GLY A 423 2.31 7.03 10.93
CA GLY A 423 2.72 5.64 11.01
C GLY A 423 4.24 5.42 11.03
N PHE A 424 5.03 6.46 10.76
CA PHE A 424 6.48 6.35 10.70
C PHE A 424 7.11 5.67 11.94
N PRO A 425 6.72 5.97 13.20
CA PRO A 425 7.26 5.29 14.37
C PRO A 425 7.05 3.76 14.35
N MET A 426 5.91 3.28 13.85
CA MET A 426 5.66 1.84 13.71
C MET A 426 6.68 1.18 12.77
N LEU A 427 7.04 1.88 11.69
CA LEU A 427 7.98 1.35 10.70
C LEU A 427 9.40 1.21 11.28
N LEU A 428 9.81 2.11 12.17
CA LEU A 428 11.08 1.97 12.90
C LEU A 428 11.13 0.71 13.77
N LEU A 429 9.98 0.33 14.34
CA LEU A 429 9.86 -0.85 15.19
C LEU A 429 10.02 -2.16 14.42
N LEU A 430 9.84 -2.17 13.09
CA LEU A 430 10.08 -3.35 12.26
C LEU A 430 11.57 -3.76 12.29
N GLY A 431 12.48 -2.80 12.26
CA GLY A 431 13.92 -3.06 12.35
C GLY A 431 14.36 -3.50 13.76
N LEU A 432 13.64 -3.07 14.80
CA LEU A 432 13.95 -3.43 16.18
C LEU A 432 13.42 -4.82 16.57
N ALA A 433 12.33 -5.26 15.95
CA ALA A 433 11.58 -6.45 16.34
C ALA A 433 12.40 -7.76 16.37
N PRO A 434 13.31 -8.05 15.42
CA PRO A 434 14.12 -9.25 15.48
C PRO A 434 15.04 -9.30 16.70
N GLU A 435 15.63 -8.16 17.06
CA GLU A 435 16.60 -8.07 18.17
C GLU A 435 15.92 -7.97 19.53
N GLN A 436 14.80 -7.25 19.63
CA GLN A 436 14.10 -6.98 20.89
C GLN A 436 12.58 -7.19 20.76
N PRO A 437 12.12 -8.43 20.58
CA PRO A 437 10.71 -8.73 20.26
C PRO A 437 9.73 -8.27 21.36
N TYR A 438 10.06 -8.46 22.62
CA TYR A 438 9.16 -8.11 23.72
C TYR A 438 9.05 -6.59 23.95
N LEU A 439 10.17 -5.87 23.83
CA LEU A 439 10.17 -4.40 23.90
C LEU A 439 9.37 -3.85 22.71
N THR A 440 9.57 -4.39 21.52
CA THR A 440 8.83 -3.97 20.33
C THR A 440 7.33 -4.19 20.49
N LEU A 441 6.91 -5.34 21.05
CA LEU A 441 5.50 -5.62 21.31
C LEU A 441 4.90 -4.59 22.31
N ALA A 442 5.62 -4.26 23.38
CA ALA A 442 5.19 -3.27 24.35
C ALA A 442 5.05 -1.87 23.73
N LEU A 443 6.03 -1.45 22.91
CA LEU A 443 6.01 -0.15 22.22
C LEU A 443 4.88 -0.08 21.19
N LEU A 444 4.63 -1.14 20.43
CA LEU A 444 3.48 -1.24 19.52
C LEU A 444 2.16 -1.14 20.27
N GLY A 445 2.03 -1.80 21.44
CA GLY A 445 0.87 -1.71 22.29
C GLY A 445 0.62 -0.29 22.81
N LEU A 446 1.66 0.37 23.32
CA LEU A 446 1.58 1.77 23.76
C LEU A 446 1.15 2.69 22.60
N PHE A 447 1.78 2.54 21.44
CA PHE A 447 1.46 3.34 20.27
C PHE A 447 0.02 3.09 19.79
N ALA A 448 -0.45 1.84 19.81
CA ALA A 448 -1.83 1.51 19.49
C ALA A 448 -2.82 2.19 20.46
N VAL A 449 -2.54 2.22 21.75
CA VAL A 449 -3.37 2.93 22.73
C VAL A 449 -3.44 4.43 22.41
N LEU A 450 -2.32 5.08 22.11
CA LEU A 450 -2.27 6.50 21.79
C LEU A 450 -3.07 6.83 20.51
N ILE A 451 -2.87 6.07 19.43
CA ILE A 451 -3.59 6.26 18.16
C ILE A 451 -5.09 6.02 18.34
N ASN A 452 -5.48 4.97 19.06
CA ASN A 452 -6.89 4.67 19.31
C ASN A 452 -7.54 5.70 20.23
N ALA A 453 -6.85 6.19 21.24
CA ALA A 453 -7.34 7.29 22.08
C ALA A 453 -7.60 8.56 21.26
N ALA A 454 -6.68 8.89 20.33
CA ALA A 454 -6.86 10.00 19.41
C ALA A 454 -8.02 9.75 18.42
N LEU A 455 -8.17 8.53 17.89
CA LEU A 455 -9.20 8.14 16.94
C LEU A 455 -10.60 8.23 17.56
N PHE A 456 -10.77 7.63 18.74
CA PHE A 456 -12.04 7.54 19.44
C PHE A 456 -12.28 8.70 20.43
N ARG A 457 -11.47 9.77 20.40
CA ARG A 457 -11.56 10.92 21.31
C ARG A 457 -12.96 11.50 21.44
N ARG A 458 -13.74 11.52 20.35
CA ARG A 458 -15.12 12.03 20.34
C ARG A 458 -16.08 11.15 21.15
N VAL A 459 -15.79 9.86 21.28
CA VAL A 459 -16.59 8.91 22.06
C VAL A 459 -16.12 8.94 23.51
N LEU A 460 -14.80 8.91 23.75
CA LEU A 460 -14.18 8.87 25.07
C LEU A 460 -14.45 10.16 25.87
N PHE A 461 -14.37 11.31 25.22
CA PHE A 461 -14.54 12.62 25.86
C PHE A 461 -15.91 13.26 25.60
N ARG A 462 -16.91 12.46 25.23
CA ARG A 462 -18.28 12.93 25.09
C ARG A 462 -18.83 13.30 26.46
N ARG A 463 -18.65 14.57 26.88
CA ARG A 463 -19.40 15.09 28.04
C ARG A 463 -20.88 14.83 27.77
N LYS A 464 -21.54 14.05 28.65
CA LYS A 464 -23.00 13.98 28.70
C LYS A 464 -23.49 15.43 28.86
N LYS A 465 -24.02 16.03 27.81
CA LYS A 465 -24.87 17.18 27.97
C LYS A 465 -26.08 16.67 28.75
N LYS A 466 -26.12 17.00 30.03
CA LYS A 466 -27.32 16.94 30.85
C LYS A 466 -28.31 17.99 30.32
#